data_ee76ec13ffd18515b348cf02c3a67599
#
_entry.id   ee76ec13ffd18515b348cf02c3a67599
#
_cell.length_a   1.000
_cell.length_b   1.000
_cell.length_c   1.000
_cell.angle_alpha   90.00
_cell.angle_beta   90.00
_cell.angle_gamma   90.00
#
_symmetry.space_group_name_H-M   'P 1'
#
loop_
_entity.id
_entity.type
_entity.pdbx_description
1 polymer ?
#
loop_
_entity_poly.entity_id
_entity_poly.type
_entity_poly.pdbx_seq_one_letter_code
_entity_poly.pdbx_strand_id
1 'polypeptide(L)'
;PLQDKVFTLKHPDRLVVDLCRIAIIRTEEDLGGGLRYTFWQDDMNGHPVQLHILSLAPGSAYELRPFSGKPGSTGRGKLQEIATGLGAKAAINACYFDMAGGWIIGNCKWDGVFHGTETIPRSAFVVDEKGNPMVLQDLSYTGEIEFPREIPGQRVWPVTGVNRPRLENDLVVYNGEHGMSTGTNEFGFEVKLVEKKAETRAEKKRSSRKAARKKAEAVNAEAAPGVWTGTVTERSDKGNMTLLPGTLVLSGYGKNAAAIKMLQIGDMITMRESLGNPVADRARFVLGAGPSLLTAGKVDVRAVRERMAPDIARGRAPRTAVGVKADGTVLLLVVDGRSQLSHGMTLTELAAYLQHLGAVQAVNFDGGGSSEMVLDGNILNRPSGGKERPVSVGLGVFPRG
;
A
#
# COMPACT_ATOMS: atom_id res chain seq x y z
N PRO A 1 29.73 -14.78 16.47
CA PRO A 1 30.03 -14.29 17.82
C PRO A 1 29.46 -15.26 18.85
N LEU A 2 30.14 -15.34 19.99
CA LEU A 2 29.66 -16.09 21.15
C LEU A 2 28.69 -15.19 21.91
N GLN A 3 27.46 -15.62 22.12
CA GLN A 3 26.61 -15.04 23.17
C GLN A 3 26.95 -15.78 24.45
N ASP A 4 27.40 -15.05 25.46
CA ASP A 4 27.70 -15.60 26.77
C ASP A 4 26.62 -15.17 27.77
N LYS A 5 26.15 -16.11 28.54
CA LYS A 5 25.31 -15.87 29.70
C LYS A 5 26.07 -16.34 30.91
N VAL A 6 26.47 -15.40 31.76
CA VAL A 6 27.22 -15.70 32.99
C VAL A 6 26.28 -15.56 34.18
N PHE A 7 26.16 -16.60 34.98
CA PHE A 7 25.38 -16.60 36.23
C PHE A 7 25.98 -17.51 37.28
N THR A 8 25.65 -17.25 38.52
CA THR A 8 26.11 -18.08 39.66
C THR A 8 24.98 -18.98 40.15
N LEU A 9 25.31 -20.25 40.44
CA LEU A 9 24.45 -21.16 41.15
C LEU A 9 25.01 -21.32 42.56
N LYS A 10 24.14 -21.36 43.56
CA LYS A 10 24.50 -21.65 44.97
C LYS A 10 24.24 -23.11 45.28
N HIS A 11 25.06 -23.66 46.23
CA HIS A 11 24.95 -25.00 46.80
C HIS A 11 25.32 -26.16 45.86
N PRO A 12 26.61 -26.37 45.54
CA PRO A 12 27.80 -25.53 45.82
C PRO A 12 27.87 -24.32 44.91
N ASP A 13 28.62 -23.28 45.30
CA ASP A 13 28.81 -22.09 44.47
C ASP A 13 29.53 -22.46 43.19
N ARG A 14 28.91 -22.14 42.09
CA ARG A 14 29.41 -22.38 40.74
C ARG A 14 29.17 -21.15 39.89
N LEU A 15 30.20 -20.79 39.12
CA LEU A 15 30.06 -19.85 37.99
C LEU A 15 29.71 -20.69 36.74
N VAL A 16 28.57 -20.42 36.17
CA VAL A 16 28.14 -21.06 34.92
C VAL A 16 28.32 -20.04 33.81
N VAL A 17 29.03 -20.41 32.76
CA VAL A 17 29.23 -19.64 31.56
C VAL A 17 28.61 -20.47 30.42
N ASP A 18 27.41 -20.05 30.00
CA ASP A 18 26.77 -20.63 28.82
C ASP A 18 27.25 -19.88 27.57
N LEU A 19 27.98 -20.58 26.71
CA LEU A 19 28.45 -20.05 25.43
C LEU A 19 27.53 -20.55 24.31
N CYS A 20 26.74 -19.69 23.76
CA CYS A 20 25.91 -19.99 22.61
C CYS A 20 26.51 -19.38 21.36
N ARG A 21 26.91 -20.22 20.40
CA ARG A 21 27.35 -19.76 19.09
C ARG A 21 26.17 -19.76 18.13
N ILE A 22 25.83 -18.59 17.63
CA ILE A 22 24.85 -18.49 16.54
C ILE A 22 25.53 -19.01 15.27
N ALA A 23 24.99 -20.08 14.74
CA ALA A 23 25.46 -20.60 13.45
C ALA A 23 25.02 -19.64 12.32
N ILE A 24 25.93 -19.28 11.44
CA ILE A 24 25.58 -18.64 10.19
C ILE A 24 25.02 -19.72 9.28
N ILE A 25 23.76 -19.56 8.86
CA ILE A 25 23.05 -20.53 8.02
C ILE A 25 22.54 -19.75 6.80
N ARG A 26 22.81 -20.26 5.61
CA ARG A 26 22.19 -19.79 4.39
C ARG A 26 21.72 -20.97 3.57
N THR A 27 20.43 -21.00 3.28
CA THR A 27 19.85 -21.98 2.36
C THR A 27 19.17 -21.26 1.22
N GLU A 28 19.28 -21.80 0.03
CA GLU A 28 18.64 -21.27 -1.17
C GLU A 28 17.83 -22.36 -1.85
N GLU A 29 16.65 -22.03 -2.31
CA GLU A 29 15.76 -22.91 -3.05
C GLU A 29 15.31 -22.20 -4.33
N ASP A 30 15.51 -22.84 -5.47
CA ASP A 30 14.97 -22.39 -6.75
C ASP A 30 13.52 -22.92 -6.86
N LEU A 31 12.57 -22.01 -6.84
CA LEU A 31 11.13 -22.32 -6.92
C LEU A 31 10.63 -22.42 -8.36
N GLY A 32 11.56 -22.28 -9.33
CA GLY A 32 11.25 -22.29 -10.75
C GLY A 32 10.66 -20.97 -11.26
N GLY A 33 10.58 -20.83 -12.59
CA GLY A 33 9.94 -19.66 -13.22
C GLY A 33 10.60 -18.31 -12.90
N GLY A 34 11.85 -18.28 -12.42
CA GLY A 34 12.55 -17.05 -12.04
C GLY A 34 12.22 -16.55 -10.62
N LEU A 35 11.64 -17.41 -9.79
CA LEU A 35 11.42 -17.17 -8.36
C LEU A 35 12.39 -18.00 -7.53
N ARG A 36 13.05 -17.39 -6.55
CA ARG A 36 13.97 -18.05 -5.62
C ARG A 36 13.66 -17.63 -4.20
N TYR A 37 13.73 -18.58 -3.27
CA TYR A 37 13.67 -18.34 -1.84
C TYR A 37 15.04 -18.49 -1.20
N THR A 38 15.38 -17.63 -0.26
CA THR A 38 16.58 -17.71 0.57
C THR A 38 16.20 -17.51 2.03
N PHE A 39 16.60 -18.45 2.87
CA PHE A 39 16.64 -18.26 4.31
C PHE A 39 18.07 -17.92 4.73
N TRP A 40 18.22 -16.90 5.57
CA TRP A 40 19.52 -16.49 6.08
C TRP A 40 19.45 -16.20 7.57
N GLN A 41 20.25 -16.94 8.34
CA GLN A 41 20.51 -16.68 9.74
C GLN A 41 21.91 -16.15 9.89
N ASP A 42 22.09 -15.02 10.54
CA ASP A 42 23.36 -14.33 10.71
C ASP A 42 23.45 -13.67 12.08
N ASP A 43 24.63 -13.13 12.38
CA ASP A 43 24.83 -12.24 13.54
C ASP A 43 25.27 -10.86 13.04
N MET A 44 24.47 -9.88 13.34
CA MET A 44 24.76 -8.49 13.01
C MET A 44 25.23 -7.74 14.27
N ASN A 45 26.56 -7.67 14.44
CA ASN A 45 27.20 -6.94 15.56
C ASN A 45 26.74 -7.44 16.95
N GLY A 46 26.66 -8.74 17.16
CA GLY A 46 26.19 -9.36 18.41
C GLY A 46 24.66 -9.46 18.50
N HIS A 47 23.95 -9.23 17.41
CA HIS A 47 22.51 -9.38 17.33
C HIS A 47 22.14 -10.46 16.31
N PRO A 48 21.62 -11.62 16.78
CA PRO A 48 21.11 -12.65 15.87
C PRO A 48 19.97 -12.10 15.02
N VAL A 49 19.96 -12.46 13.75
CA VAL A 49 18.91 -12.11 12.80
C VAL A 49 18.55 -13.31 11.94
N GLN A 50 17.28 -13.47 11.66
CA GLN A 50 16.73 -14.42 10.70
C GLN A 50 15.98 -13.65 9.61
N LEU A 51 16.31 -13.97 8.36
CA LEU A 51 15.78 -13.29 7.19
C LEU A 51 15.19 -14.29 6.22
N HIS A 52 14.07 -13.92 5.67
CA HIS A 52 13.36 -14.63 4.61
C HIS A 52 13.32 -13.72 3.38
N ILE A 53 13.85 -14.20 2.26
CA ILE A 53 14.02 -13.40 1.05
C ILE A 53 13.44 -14.16 -0.14
N LEU A 54 12.50 -13.52 -0.85
CA LEU A 54 12.07 -13.97 -2.17
C LEU A 54 12.67 -13.06 -3.22
N SER A 55 13.33 -13.63 -4.21
CA SER A 55 13.91 -12.92 -5.36
C SER A 55 13.11 -13.25 -6.60
N LEU A 56 12.50 -12.25 -7.22
CA LEU A 56 11.73 -12.36 -8.45
C LEU A 56 12.52 -11.72 -9.60
N ALA A 57 12.97 -12.55 -10.54
CA ALA A 57 13.76 -12.11 -11.68
C ALA A 57 12.92 -11.37 -12.73
N PRO A 58 13.49 -10.45 -13.52
CA PRO A 58 12.84 -9.90 -14.70
C PRO A 58 12.41 -11.01 -15.68
N GLY A 59 11.25 -10.86 -16.29
CA GLY A 59 10.73 -11.89 -17.20
C GLY A 59 10.30 -13.21 -16.54
N SER A 60 10.20 -13.22 -15.20
CA SER A 60 9.68 -14.35 -14.42
C SER A 60 8.33 -14.83 -14.94
N ALA A 61 8.02 -16.13 -14.74
CA ALA A 61 6.69 -16.69 -14.93
C ALA A 61 5.66 -16.17 -13.91
N TYR A 62 6.09 -15.31 -13.00
CA TYR A 62 5.25 -14.71 -11.96
C TYR A 62 5.16 -13.21 -12.14
N GLU A 63 4.13 -12.64 -11.56
CA GLU A 63 3.93 -11.19 -11.44
C GLU A 63 3.57 -10.78 -10.01
N LEU A 64 3.83 -9.52 -9.70
CA LEU A 64 3.44 -8.92 -8.42
C LEU A 64 2.06 -8.29 -8.55
N ARG A 65 1.16 -8.60 -7.62
CA ARG A 65 -0.14 -7.95 -7.48
C ARG A 65 -0.44 -7.65 -6.01
N PRO A 66 -0.87 -6.43 -5.68
CA PRO A 66 -1.41 -6.13 -4.37
C PRO A 66 -2.80 -6.76 -4.18
N PHE A 67 -3.19 -6.95 -2.93
CA PHE A 67 -4.55 -7.36 -2.58
C PHE A 67 -4.94 -6.78 -1.22
N SER A 68 -6.24 -6.55 -1.05
CA SER A 68 -6.81 -6.06 0.22
C SER A 68 -6.88 -7.18 1.26
N GLY A 69 -6.64 -6.83 2.51
CA GLY A 69 -6.86 -7.73 3.66
C GLY A 69 -8.32 -8.14 3.85
N LYS A 70 -9.23 -7.38 3.27
CA LYS A 70 -10.66 -7.72 3.21
C LYS A 70 -11.20 -7.28 1.85
N PRO A 71 -11.26 -8.18 0.86
CA PRO A 71 -11.72 -7.86 -0.48
C PRO A 71 -13.08 -7.16 -0.49
N GLY A 72 -13.20 -6.07 -1.26
CA GLY A 72 -14.41 -5.25 -1.35
C GLY A 72 -14.76 -4.47 -0.08
N SER A 73 -13.81 -4.30 0.83
CA SER A 73 -14.01 -3.49 2.05
C SER A 73 -12.67 -3.05 2.62
N THR A 74 -12.64 -1.89 3.29
CA THR A 74 -11.55 -1.59 4.21
C THR A 74 -11.59 -2.58 5.37
N GLY A 75 -10.45 -3.05 5.80
CA GLY A 75 -10.37 -3.98 6.90
C GLY A 75 -9.12 -4.84 6.83
N ARG A 76 -9.03 -5.76 7.77
CA ARG A 76 -7.86 -6.61 7.96
C ARG A 76 -8.24 -8.07 7.80
N GLY A 77 -7.34 -8.83 7.23
CA GLY A 77 -7.45 -10.28 7.15
C GLY A 77 -6.10 -10.95 7.33
N LYS A 78 -6.10 -12.22 7.55
CA LYS A 78 -4.88 -13.00 7.68
C LYS A 78 -4.24 -13.16 6.31
N LEU A 79 -2.97 -12.78 6.22
CA LEU A 79 -2.23 -12.80 4.96
C LEU A 79 -2.20 -14.20 4.35
N GLN A 80 -1.94 -15.22 5.19
CA GLN A 80 -1.91 -16.61 4.76
C GLN A 80 -3.21 -17.07 4.12
N GLU A 81 -4.35 -16.82 4.78
CA GLU A 81 -5.67 -17.25 4.31
C GLU A 81 -6.02 -16.58 2.97
N ILE A 82 -5.78 -15.25 2.87
CA ILE A 82 -6.13 -14.49 1.67
C ILE A 82 -5.22 -14.84 0.51
N ALA A 83 -3.90 -14.85 0.72
CA ALA A 83 -2.94 -15.18 -0.32
C ALA A 83 -3.19 -16.58 -0.91
N THR A 84 -3.46 -17.56 -0.04
CA THR A 84 -3.81 -18.94 -0.45
C THR A 84 -5.13 -18.97 -1.22
N GLY A 85 -6.16 -18.28 -0.71
CA GLY A 85 -7.48 -18.22 -1.37
C GLY A 85 -7.45 -17.55 -2.75
N LEU A 86 -6.51 -16.61 -2.97
CA LEU A 86 -6.29 -15.95 -4.25
C LEU A 86 -5.36 -16.74 -5.20
N GLY A 87 -4.77 -17.86 -4.75
CA GLY A 87 -3.83 -18.65 -5.55
C GLY A 87 -2.44 -18.01 -5.70
N ALA A 88 -2.03 -17.18 -4.74
CA ALA A 88 -0.67 -16.65 -4.72
C ALA A 88 0.35 -17.75 -4.43
N LYS A 89 1.44 -17.80 -5.19
CA LYS A 89 2.60 -18.66 -4.91
C LYS A 89 3.29 -18.22 -3.62
N ALA A 90 3.39 -16.89 -3.41
CA ALA A 90 3.95 -16.31 -2.21
C ALA A 90 3.31 -14.94 -1.94
N ALA A 91 3.44 -14.44 -0.70
CA ALA A 91 3.01 -13.10 -0.34
C ALA A 91 3.81 -12.53 0.84
N ILE A 92 3.87 -11.21 0.93
CA ILE A 92 4.30 -10.47 2.12
C ILE A 92 3.24 -9.44 2.51
N ASN A 93 3.23 -9.02 3.78
CA ASN A 93 2.46 -7.85 4.20
C ASN A 93 3.03 -6.56 3.56
N ALA A 94 2.20 -5.53 3.40
CA ALA A 94 2.61 -4.31 2.69
C ALA A 94 2.37 -3.02 3.49
N CYS A 95 1.32 -2.28 3.16
CA CYS A 95 1.08 -0.92 3.64
C CYS A 95 0.81 -0.85 5.15
N TYR A 96 1.09 0.32 5.74
CA TYR A 96 0.63 0.66 7.09
C TYR A 96 -0.90 0.77 7.13
N PHE A 97 -1.47 0.55 8.29
CA PHE A 97 -2.92 0.63 8.49
C PHE A 97 -3.26 1.04 9.92
N ASP A 98 -4.46 1.56 10.10
CA ASP A 98 -4.99 1.83 11.42
C ASP A 98 -5.36 0.54 12.15
N MET A 99 -4.90 0.41 13.38
CA MET A 99 -5.09 -0.81 14.17
C MET A 99 -6.53 -1.02 14.65
N ALA A 100 -7.34 0.02 14.69
CA ALA A 100 -8.73 -0.08 15.13
C ALA A 100 -9.68 -0.35 13.95
N GLY A 101 -9.63 0.49 12.93
CA GLY A 101 -10.56 0.46 11.80
C GLY A 101 -10.06 -0.30 10.58
N GLY A 102 -8.76 -0.56 10.47
CA GLY A 102 -8.18 -1.28 9.34
C GLY A 102 -8.08 -0.47 8.04
N TRP A 103 -8.32 0.84 8.06
CA TRP A 103 -8.09 1.65 6.86
C TRP A 103 -6.60 1.83 6.60
N ILE A 104 -6.26 1.94 5.32
CA ILE A 104 -4.87 2.04 4.87
C ILE A 104 -4.31 3.42 5.19
N ILE A 105 -3.09 3.45 5.74
CA ILE A 105 -2.30 4.66 5.97
C ILE A 105 -1.19 4.71 4.93
N GLY A 106 -1.37 5.56 3.92
CA GLY A 106 -0.43 5.70 2.82
C GLY A 106 -1.12 5.78 1.46
N ASN A 107 -0.34 6.11 0.44
CA ASN A 107 -0.83 6.23 -0.94
C ASN A 107 -0.89 4.84 -1.59
N CYS A 108 -2.03 4.19 -1.54
CA CYS A 108 -2.23 2.87 -2.13
C CYS A 108 -3.23 2.94 -3.29
N LYS A 109 -2.77 2.52 -4.46
CA LYS A 109 -3.54 2.51 -5.70
C LYS A 109 -3.26 1.25 -6.49
N TRP A 110 -4.29 0.57 -6.94
CA TRP A 110 -4.23 -0.52 -7.93
C TRP A 110 -5.55 -0.61 -8.67
N ASP A 111 -5.54 -1.22 -9.85
CA ASP A 111 -6.71 -1.32 -10.75
C ASP A 111 -7.35 0.05 -11.05
N GLY A 112 -6.51 1.12 -11.10
CA GLY A 112 -6.96 2.48 -11.35
C GLY A 112 -7.63 3.18 -10.16
N VAL A 113 -7.78 2.50 -9.01
CA VAL A 113 -8.55 2.98 -7.86
C VAL A 113 -7.64 3.26 -6.66
N PHE A 114 -7.88 4.37 -5.96
CA PHE A 114 -7.25 4.62 -4.67
C PHE A 114 -7.95 3.85 -3.55
N HIS A 115 -7.17 3.08 -2.78
CA HIS A 115 -7.61 2.34 -1.61
C HIS A 115 -7.28 3.06 -0.30
N GLY A 116 -6.31 3.95 -0.33
CA GLY A 116 -5.91 4.82 0.75
C GLY A 116 -5.04 5.96 0.23
N THR A 117 -4.99 7.06 0.98
CA THR A 117 -4.25 8.26 0.58
C THR A 117 -3.50 8.89 1.74
N GLU A 118 -2.40 9.56 1.43
CA GLU A 118 -1.58 10.32 2.38
C GLU A 118 -1.10 11.61 1.73
N THR A 119 -1.26 12.72 2.43
CA THR A 119 -0.81 14.04 1.99
C THR A 119 0.62 14.37 2.43
N ILE A 120 1.16 13.65 3.43
CA ILE A 120 2.56 13.75 3.80
C ILE A 120 3.38 13.08 2.71
N PRO A 121 4.38 13.77 2.11
CA PRO A 121 5.24 13.15 1.11
C PRO A 121 5.97 11.93 1.67
N ARG A 122 5.76 10.77 1.05
CA ARG A 122 6.37 9.49 1.44
C ARG A 122 6.81 8.69 0.22
N SER A 123 7.62 7.67 0.48
CA SER A 123 8.05 6.73 -0.56
C SER A 123 7.03 5.61 -0.75
N ALA A 124 7.00 5.06 -1.95
CA ALA A 124 6.18 3.91 -2.30
C ALA A 124 6.93 2.93 -3.20
N PHE A 125 6.57 1.65 -3.10
CA PHE A 125 6.90 0.67 -4.12
C PHE A 125 5.88 0.77 -5.26
N VAL A 126 6.37 0.86 -6.48
CA VAL A 126 5.57 1.13 -7.67
C VAL A 126 5.91 0.13 -8.77
N VAL A 127 4.90 -0.37 -9.45
CA VAL A 127 5.07 -1.05 -10.74
C VAL A 127 4.38 -0.20 -11.80
N ASP A 128 5.17 0.31 -12.75
CA ASP A 128 4.69 1.19 -13.80
C ASP A 128 3.73 0.52 -14.79
N GLU A 129 3.18 1.25 -15.72
CA GLU A 129 2.27 0.73 -16.75
C GLU A 129 2.90 -0.36 -17.63
N LYS A 130 4.21 -0.37 -17.76
CA LYS A 130 4.99 -1.35 -18.53
C LYS A 130 5.36 -2.59 -17.73
N GLY A 131 5.15 -2.55 -16.39
CA GLY A 131 5.50 -3.62 -15.48
C GLY A 131 6.88 -3.50 -14.85
N ASN A 132 7.55 -2.34 -14.96
CA ASN A 132 8.84 -2.11 -14.35
C ASN A 132 8.69 -1.78 -12.86
N PRO A 133 9.37 -2.51 -11.96
CA PRO A 133 9.35 -2.21 -10.53
C PRO A 133 10.31 -1.06 -10.21
N MET A 134 9.91 -0.19 -9.27
CA MET A 134 10.74 0.90 -8.77
C MET A 134 10.29 1.40 -7.42
N VAL A 135 11.14 2.16 -6.73
CA VAL A 135 10.76 2.95 -5.56
C VAL A 135 10.72 4.41 -5.97
N LEU A 136 9.55 5.03 -5.82
CA LEU A 136 9.38 6.46 -6.00
C LEU A 136 9.29 7.14 -4.63
N GLN A 137 9.84 8.35 -4.56
CA GLN A 137 9.94 9.14 -3.34
C GLN A 137 9.09 10.40 -3.44
N ASP A 138 8.81 11.01 -2.30
CA ASP A 138 8.10 12.30 -2.21
C ASP A 138 6.70 12.27 -2.87
N LEU A 139 6.03 11.11 -2.89
CA LEU A 139 4.66 10.98 -3.38
C LEU A 139 3.69 11.55 -2.35
N SER A 140 2.81 12.45 -2.79
CA SER A 140 1.80 13.11 -1.97
C SER A 140 0.47 13.14 -2.72
N TYR A 141 -0.59 12.68 -2.09
CA TYR A 141 -1.92 12.72 -2.70
C TYR A 141 -2.44 14.14 -2.81
N THR A 142 -2.95 14.47 -3.97
CA THR A 142 -3.78 15.62 -4.23
C THR A 142 -5.05 15.16 -4.94
N GLY A 143 -6.20 15.57 -4.41
CA GLY A 143 -7.49 15.32 -5.00
C GLY A 143 -8.27 16.63 -5.12
N GLU A 144 -8.92 16.87 -6.24
CA GLU A 144 -9.72 18.05 -6.52
C GLU A 144 -11.04 17.66 -7.16
N ILE A 145 -12.10 18.30 -6.73
CA ILE A 145 -13.44 18.18 -7.33
C ILE A 145 -13.81 19.48 -7.99
N GLU A 146 -14.10 19.43 -9.28
CA GLU A 146 -14.63 20.55 -10.05
C GLU A 146 -16.16 20.48 -10.08
N PHE A 147 -16.83 21.49 -9.54
CA PHE A 147 -18.28 21.63 -9.53
C PHE A 147 -18.77 22.29 -10.82
N PRO A 148 -20.02 22.02 -11.23
CA PRO A 148 -20.58 22.58 -12.47
C PRO A 148 -20.78 24.10 -12.39
N ARG A 149 -20.77 24.66 -11.19
CA ARG A 149 -20.92 26.11 -10.88
C ARG A 149 -20.08 26.47 -9.67
N GLU A 150 -19.85 27.75 -9.47
CA GLU A 150 -19.16 28.25 -8.27
C GLU A 150 -20.02 28.04 -7.01
N ILE A 151 -19.41 27.48 -5.95
CA ILE A 151 -20.04 27.14 -4.67
C ILE A 151 -19.03 27.39 -3.54
N PRO A 152 -19.34 28.20 -2.60
CA PRO A 152 -19.71 29.61 -2.62
C PRO A 152 -18.49 30.46 -3.06
N GLY A 153 -18.51 30.94 -4.29
CA GLY A 153 -17.41 31.71 -4.89
C GLY A 153 -16.20 30.87 -5.31
N GLN A 154 -16.27 29.55 -5.20
CA GLN A 154 -15.20 28.60 -5.50
C GLN A 154 -15.75 27.47 -6.39
N ARG A 155 -15.00 27.09 -7.42
CA ARG A 155 -15.40 26.02 -8.35
C ARG A 155 -14.66 24.70 -8.10
N VAL A 156 -13.45 24.78 -7.58
CA VAL A 156 -12.61 23.61 -7.30
C VAL A 156 -12.45 23.43 -5.80
N TRP A 157 -12.70 22.23 -5.30
CA TRP A 157 -12.64 21.88 -3.88
C TRP A 157 -11.64 20.74 -3.64
N PRO A 158 -10.74 20.89 -2.66
CA PRO A 158 -9.79 19.85 -2.34
C PRO A 158 -10.47 18.65 -1.68
N VAL A 159 -10.12 17.45 -2.13
CA VAL A 159 -10.41 16.17 -1.45
C VAL A 159 -9.36 15.98 -0.38
N THR A 160 -9.78 15.68 0.84
CA THR A 160 -8.90 15.53 2.00
C THR A 160 -8.46 14.09 2.23
N GLY A 161 -9.08 13.12 1.56
CA GLY A 161 -8.69 11.72 1.62
C GLY A 161 -9.69 10.78 0.94
N VAL A 162 -9.27 9.51 0.80
CA VAL A 162 -10.07 8.43 0.21
C VAL A 162 -10.16 7.28 1.20
N ASN A 163 -11.37 6.71 1.37
CA ASN A 163 -11.65 5.51 2.15
C ASN A 163 -11.13 5.52 3.60
N ARG A 164 -11.17 6.68 4.24
CA ARG A 164 -10.78 6.87 5.65
C ARG A 164 -11.91 7.51 6.45
N PRO A 165 -11.87 7.47 7.79
CA PRO A 165 -12.84 8.20 8.61
C PRO A 165 -12.88 9.69 8.26
N ARG A 166 -14.10 10.23 8.15
CA ARG A 166 -14.34 11.64 7.92
C ARG A 166 -14.21 12.41 9.23
N LEU A 167 -13.28 13.36 9.27
CA LEU A 167 -13.09 14.29 10.39
C LEU A 167 -13.77 15.64 10.11
N GLU A 168 -13.74 16.52 11.09
CA GLU A 168 -14.26 17.88 10.93
C GLU A 168 -13.53 18.63 9.81
N ASN A 169 -14.30 19.33 8.98
CA ASN A 169 -13.82 20.05 7.79
C ASN A 169 -13.19 19.16 6.70
N ASP A 170 -13.43 17.86 6.74
CA ASP A 170 -13.03 16.96 5.65
C ASP A 170 -14.00 16.99 4.47
N LEU A 171 -13.46 16.68 3.30
CA LEU A 171 -14.15 16.18 2.12
C LEU A 171 -13.52 14.85 1.73
N VAL A 172 -14.15 13.75 2.12
CA VAL A 172 -13.65 12.39 1.86
C VAL A 172 -14.40 11.77 0.70
N VAL A 173 -13.70 11.08 -0.16
CA VAL A 173 -14.26 10.23 -1.22
C VAL A 173 -14.32 8.79 -0.72
N TYR A 174 -15.49 8.18 -0.81
CA TYR A 174 -15.67 6.76 -0.58
C TYR A 174 -16.00 6.06 -1.89
N ASN A 175 -15.32 4.97 -2.19
CA ASN A 175 -15.57 4.10 -3.33
C ASN A 175 -15.94 2.68 -2.87
N GLY A 176 -16.24 1.78 -3.82
CA GLY A 176 -16.66 0.41 -3.52
C GLY A 176 -15.68 -0.43 -2.72
N GLU A 177 -14.41 -0.02 -2.66
CA GLU A 177 -13.38 -0.70 -1.88
C GLU A 177 -13.43 -0.35 -0.38
N HIS A 178 -14.20 0.68 -0.01
CA HIS A 178 -14.42 1.02 1.41
C HIS A 178 -15.32 0.00 2.11
N GLY A 179 -16.28 -0.56 1.42
CA GLY A 179 -17.27 -1.49 1.96
C GLY A 179 -18.68 -1.26 1.42
N MET A 180 -19.68 -1.76 2.12
CA MET A 180 -21.09 -1.65 1.69
C MET A 180 -21.69 -0.25 1.88
N SER A 181 -21.10 0.57 2.74
CA SER A 181 -21.56 1.94 3.03
C SER A 181 -20.41 2.80 3.54
N THR A 182 -20.61 4.12 3.57
CA THR A 182 -19.60 5.07 4.06
C THR A 182 -19.30 4.95 5.56
N GLY A 183 -20.19 4.33 6.34
CA GLY A 183 -20.05 4.19 7.79
C GLY A 183 -20.01 5.52 8.56
N THR A 184 -20.41 6.63 7.93
CA THR A 184 -20.40 7.97 8.52
C THR A 184 -21.64 8.23 9.37
N ASN A 185 -21.60 9.30 10.16
CA ASN A 185 -22.70 9.79 10.99
C ASN A 185 -23.47 10.94 10.31
N GLU A 186 -24.52 11.42 10.99
CA GLU A 186 -25.41 12.50 10.55
C GLU A 186 -24.81 13.91 10.64
N PHE A 187 -23.61 14.10 11.19
CA PHE A 187 -23.01 15.44 11.36
C PHE A 187 -22.41 16.04 10.08
N GLY A 188 -22.71 15.45 8.91
CA GLY A 188 -22.22 15.91 7.64
C GLY A 188 -23.27 15.88 6.55
N PHE A 189 -22.81 15.92 5.32
CA PHE A 189 -23.64 15.75 4.13
C PHE A 189 -22.97 14.81 3.16
N GLU A 190 -23.75 14.00 2.45
CA GLU A 190 -23.25 13.04 1.48
C GLU A 190 -23.93 13.18 0.14
N VAL A 191 -23.16 12.97 -0.91
CA VAL A 191 -23.61 13.03 -2.30
C VAL A 191 -23.07 11.81 -3.03
N LYS A 192 -23.96 10.98 -3.59
CA LYS A 192 -23.59 9.83 -4.41
C LYS A 192 -23.45 10.25 -5.87
N LEU A 193 -22.37 9.79 -6.46
CA LEU A 193 -22.02 9.99 -7.86
C LEU A 193 -22.00 8.63 -8.57
N VAL A 194 -22.59 8.57 -9.76
CA VAL A 194 -22.47 7.43 -10.66
C VAL A 194 -21.58 7.80 -11.81
N GLU A 195 -20.58 6.95 -12.08
CA GLU A 195 -19.63 7.17 -13.15
C GLU A 195 -20.34 7.31 -14.50
N LYS A 196 -19.99 8.36 -15.23
CA LYS A 196 -20.40 8.50 -16.63
C LYS A 196 -19.41 7.70 -17.48
N LYS A 197 -19.76 6.46 -17.83
CA LYS A 197 -18.96 5.70 -18.79
C LYS A 197 -18.81 6.47 -20.09
N ALA A 198 -17.58 6.55 -20.61
CA ALA A 198 -17.33 7.11 -21.93
C ALA A 198 -18.15 6.32 -22.96
N GLU A 199 -18.99 7.01 -23.76
CA GLU A 199 -19.76 6.35 -24.82
C GLU A 199 -18.83 5.59 -25.76
N THR A 200 -19.04 4.30 -25.92
CA THR A 200 -18.27 3.49 -26.86
C THR A 200 -18.50 3.94 -28.31
N ARG A 201 -17.48 3.74 -29.17
CA ARG A 201 -17.56 4.12 -30.60
C ARG A 201 -18.80 3.56 -31.34
N ALA A 202 -19.41 2.49 -30.79
CA ALA A 202 -20.62 1.89 -31.33
C ALA A 202 -21.90 2.65 -30.96
N GLU A 203 -21.96 3.22 -29.76
CA GLU A 203 -23.08 4.06 -29.29
C GLU A 203 -23.07 5.44 -29.96
N LYS A 204 -21.89 6.05 -30.15
CA LYS A 204 -21.71 7.29 -30.91
C LYS A 204 -22.20 7.15 -32.38
N LYS A 205 -22.06 5.99 -33.01
CA LYS A 205 -22.56 5.76 -34.37
C LYS A 205 -24.10 5.68 -34.47
N ARG A 206 -24.79 5.36 -33.38
CA ARG A 206 -26.28 5.35 -33.37
C ARG A 206 -26.88 6.74 -33.14
N SER A 207 -26.22 7.61 -32.36
CA SER A 207 -26.67 8.98 -32.07
C SER A 207 -26.31 9.98 -33.18
N SER A 208 -25.26 9.73 -33.99
CA SER A 208 -24.69 10.69 -34.94
C SER A 208 -25.34 10.75 -36.30
N ARG A 209 -26.43 9.97 -36.58
CA ARG A 209 -27.17 10.12 -37.84
C ARG A 209 -28.02 11.39 -37.94
N LYS A 210 -28.06 12.23 -36.88
CA LYS A 210 -28.85 13.48 -36.86
C LYS A 210 -28.05 14.77 -36.58
N ALA A 211 -26.72 14.69 -36.34
CA ALA A 211 -25.89 15.86 -36.05
C ALA A 211 -24.51 15.83 -36.72
N ALA A 212 -24.48 15.44 -37.99
CA ALA A 212 -23.26 15.53 -38.78
C ALA A 212 -23.15 16.92 -39.42
N ARG A 213 -22.54 17.89 -38.72
CA ARG A 213 -21.71 18.94 -39.37
C ARG A 213 -21.34 20.08 -38.39
N LYS A 214 -20.59 19.78 -37.32
CA LYS A 214 -19.67 20.71 -36.63
C LYS A 214 -19.05 20.02 -35.43
N LYS A 215 -17.80 19.69 -35.56
CA LYS A 215 -16.71 19.40 -34.63
C LYS A 215 -16.06 18.05 -34.91
N ALA A 216 -15.30 18.04 -35.98
CA ALA A 216 -14.15 17.13 -36.11
C ALA A 216 -12.99 17.81 -35.31
N GLU A 217 -12.94 17.56 -34.01
CA GLU A 217 -11.79 17.77 -33.12
C GLU A 217 -12.25 17.54 -31.68
N ALA A 218 -12.72 16.32 -31.43
CA ALA A 218 -12.73 15.77 -30.08
C ALA A 218 -11.98 14.45 -30.18
N VAL A 219 -10.67 14.57 -29.95
CA VAL A 219 -9.71 13.51 -29.72
C VAL A 219 -10.35 12.38 -28.91
N ASN A 220 -10.07 11.12 -29.28
CA ASN A 220 -10.23 9.96 -28.44
C ASN A 220 -9.48 10.21 -27.11
N ALA A 221 -10.11 10.84 -26.14
CA ALA A 221 -9.60 10.93 -24.81
C ALA A 221 -9.99 9.63 -24.11
N GLU A 222 -9.11 8.63 -24.10
CA GLU A 222 -8.97 7.81 -22.91
C GLU A 222 -8.93 8.79 -21.74
N ALA A 223 -9.78 8.59 -20.73
CA ALA A 223 -9.82 9.50 -19.59
C ALA A 223 -8.39 9.66 -19.08
N ALA A 224 -7.92 10.89 -18.95
CA ALA A 224 -6.57 11.15 -18.47
C ALA A 224 -6.40 10.43 -17.12
N PRO A 225 -5.25 9.79 -16.86
CA PRO A 225 -5.02 9.07 -15.60
C PRO A 225 -5.40 9.96 -14.42
N GLY A 226 -6.14 9.42 -13.46
CA GLY A 226 -6.60 10.15 -12.27
C GLY A 226 -7.75 11.14 -12.54
N VAL A 227 -8.41 11.13 -13.70
CA VAL A 227 -9.61 11.91 -13.97
C VAL A 227 -10.84 11.02 -14.00
N TRP A 228 -11.78 11.34 -13.14
CA TRP A 228 -13.06 10.65 -13.04
C TRP A 228 -14.21 11.67 -13.21
N THR A 229 -15.27 11.28 -13.89
CA THR A 229 -16.45 12.13 -14.08
C THR A 229 -17.72 11.33 -13.77
N GLY A 230 -18.61 11.92 -12.99
CA GLY A 230 -19.87 11.30 -12.66
C GLY A 230 -21.00 12.28 -12.45
N THR A 231 -22.20 11.74 -12.34
CA THR A 231 -23.44 12.52 -12.14
C THR A 231 -23.97 12.28 -10.74
N VAL A 232 -24.42 13.35 -10.09
CA VAL A 232 -25.10 13.28 -8.78
C VAL A 232 -26.43 12.57 -8.92
N THR A 233 -26.61 11.48 -8.19
CA THR A 233 -27.82 10.64 -8.24
C THR A 233 -28.59 10.59 -6.94
N GLU A 234 -27.91 10.82 -5.81
CA GLU A 234 -28.50 10.74 -4.47
C GLU A 234 -27.84 11.74 -3.53
N ARG A 235 -28.58 12.24 -2.55
CA ARG A 235 -28.12 13.19 -1.54
C ARG A 235 -28.67 12.80 -0.17
N SER A 236 -27.89 12.94 0.89
CA SER A 236 -28.29 12.57 2.25
C SER A 236 -27.62 13.44 3.30
N ASP A 237 -28.37 13.80 4.32
CA ASP A 237 -27.89 14.41 5.58
C ASP A 237 -27.84 13.41 6.74
N LYS A 238 -28.14 12.13 6.49
CA LYS A 238 -28.18 11.08 7.51
C LYS A 238 -26.88 10.33 7.67
N GLY A 239 -25.93 10.56 6.76
CA GLY A 239 -24.71 9.76 6.68
C GLY A 239 -24.97 8.30 6.23
N ASN A 240 -23.94 7.47 6.36
CA ASN A 240 -24.02 6.02 6.12
C ASN A 240 -24.60 5.61 4.75
N MET A 241 -24.27 6.39 3.71
CA MET A 241 -24.78 6.14 2.35
C MET A 241 -24.21 4.84 1.79
N THR A 242 -25.06 4.04 1.14
CA THR A 242 -24.68 2.77 0.50
C THR A 242 -23.71 2.99 -0.64
N LEU A 243 -22.66 2.20 -0.69
CA LEU A 243 -21.66 2.15 -1.77
C LEU A 243 -21.97 0.97 -2.70
N LEU A 244 -22.01 1.24 -3.99
CA LEU A 244 -22.24 0.25 -5.04
C LEU A 244 -21.05 0.26 -6.01
N PRO A 245 -20.79 -0.85 -6.71
CA PRO A 245 -19.78 -0.87 -7.77
C PRO A 245 -20.04 0.23 -8.81
N GLY A 246 -18.99 0.97 -9.21
CA GLY A 246 -19.09 2.10 -10.15
C GLY A 246 -19.72 3.37 -9.58
N THR A 247 -19.86 3.45 -8.25
CA THR A 247 -20.30 4.67 -7.55
C THR A 247 -19.20 5.24 -6.67
N LEU A 248 -19.23 6.56 -6.48
CA LEU A 248 -18.46 7.26 -5.46
C LEU A 248 -19.43 8.02 -4.55
N VAL A 249 -19.06 8.17 -3.29
CA VAL A 249 -19.76 9.06 -2.35
C VAL A 249 -18.81 10.14 -1.89
N LEU A 250 -19.18 11.39 -2.13
CA LEU A 250 -18.54 12.55 -1.51
C LEU A 250 -19.16 12.75 -0.14
N SER A 251 -18.34 12.76 0.89
CA SER A 251 -18.79 12.94 2.26
C SER A 251 -18.09 14.15 2.87
N GLY A 252 -18.84 15.22 3.11
CA GLY A 252 -18.35 16.47 3.68
C GLY A 252 -18.78 16.66 5.11
N TYR A 253 -17.91 17.30 5.93
CA TYR A 253 -18.25 17.76 7.26
C TYR A 253 -17.84 19.23 7.42
N GLY A 254 -18.49 19.97 8.33
CA GLY A 254 -18.24 21.39 8.55
C GLY A 254 -18.44 22.22 7.27
N LYS A 255 -17.45 23.04 6.90
CA LYS A 255 -17.51 23.90 5.69
C LYS A 255 -17.69 23.09 4.40
N ASN A 256 -17.15 21.88 4.33
CA ASN A 256 -17.26 21.03 3.16
C ASN A 256 -18.65 20.38 3.04
N ALA A 257 -19.36 20.13 4.18
CA ALA A 257 -20.75 19.73 4.12
C ALA A 257 -21.62 20.84 3.51
N ALA A 258 -21.40 22.10 3.91
CA ALA A 258 -22.12 23.24 3.34
C ALA A 258 -21.91 23.37 1.83
N ALA A 259 -20.67 23.13 1.34
CA ALA A 259 -20.35 23.18 -0.07
C ALA A 259 -21.08 22.10 -0.88
N ILE A 260 -20.91 20.82 -0.51
CA ILE A 260 -21.53 19.72 -1.28
C ILE A 260 -23.04 19.66 -1.15
N LYS A 261 -23.63 20.27 -0.10
CA LYS A 261 -25.08 20.45 0.07
C LYS A 261 -25.69 21.29 -1.05
N MET A 262 -24.91 22.13 -1.72
CA MET A 262 -25.38 22.96 -2.85
C MET A 262 -25.50 22.18 -4.17
N LEU A 263 -24.89 20.99 -4.26
CA LEU A 263 -25.02 20.13 -5.43
C LEU A 263 -26.44 19.61 -5.58
N GLN A 264 -26.92 19.53 -6.84
CA GLN A 264 -28.24 19.06 -7.17
C GLN A 264 -28.17 17.70 -7.89
N ILE A 265 -29.22 16.91 -7.79
CA ILE A 265 -29.37 15.68 -8.60
C ILE A 265 -29.30 16.09 -10.08
N GLY A 266 -28.47 15.36 -10.84
CA GLY A 266 -28.18 15.66 -12.24
C GLY A 266 -26.93 16.52 -12.46
N ASP A 267 -26.36 17.14 -11.42
CA ASP A 267 -25.09 17.87 -11.54
C ASP A 267 -23.97 16.91 -11.97
N MET A 268 -23.13 17.37 -12.89
CA MET A 268 -21.96 16.66 -13.37
C MET A 268 -20.72 17.13 -12.63
N ILE A 269 -19.99 16.20 -12.04
CA ILE A 269 -18.79 16.44 -11.25
C ILE A 269 -17.59 15.82 -11.93
N THR A 270 -16.49 16.56 -12.00
CA THR A 270 -15.19 16.02 -12.41
C THR A 270 -14.26 15.99 -11.20
N MET A 271 -13.69 14.83 -10.92
CA MET A 271 -12.67 14.64 -9.91
C MET A 271 -11.32 14.40 -10.58
N ARG A 272 -10.28 15.03 -10.04
CA ARG A 272 -8.88 14.84 -10.47
C ARG A 272 -8.06 14.40 -9.29
N GLU A 273 -7.31 13.33 -9.46
CA GLU A 273 -6.46 12.75 -8.42
C GLU A 273 -5.05 12.55 -8.97
N SER A 274 -4.04 12.87 -8.15
CA SER A 274 -2.63 12.70 -8.51
C SER A 274 -1.80 12.39 -7.26
N LEU A 275 -0.69 11.70 -7.47
CA LEU A 275 0.37 11.51 -6.48
C LEU A 275 1.55 12.48 -6.66
N GLY A 276 1.39 13.47 -7.54
CA GLY A 276 2.44 14.44 -7.86
C GLY A 276 3.56 13.87 -8.74
N ASN A 277 3.36 12.69 -9.31
CA ASN A 277 4.34 12.00 -10.15
C ASN A 277 3.65 11.29 -11.33
N PRO A 278 3.95 11.64 -12.60
CA PRO A 278 3.27 11.06 -13.76
C PRO A 278 3.43 9.54 -13.92
N VAL A 279 4.53 8.96 -13.40
CA VAL A 279 4.72 7.50 -13.42
C VAL A 279 3.78 6.84 -12.41
N ALA A 280 3.72 7.37 -11.18
CA ALA A 280 2.81 6.87 -10.14
C ALA A 280 1.33 7.02 -10.55
N ASP A 281 0.98 8.11 -11.22
CA ASP A 281 -0.39 8.37 -11.66
C ASP A 281 -0.88 7.36 -12.72
N ARG A 282 0.03 6.82 -13.55
CA ARG A 282 -0.25 5.79 -14.56
C ARG A 282 0.13 4.36 -14.16
N ALA A 283 0.72 4.20 -12.98
CA ALA A 283 1.22 2.91 -12.54
C ALA A 283 0.12 1.85 -12.47
N ARG A 284 0.50 0.59 -12.71
CA ARG A 284 -0.37 -0.58 -12.47
C ARG A 284 -0.77 -0.63 -11.00
N PHE A 285 0.21 -0.39 -10.13
CA PHE A 285 -0.07 -0.20 -8.71
C PHE A 285 1.01 0.66 -8.02
N VAL A 286 0.58 1.27 -6.92
CA VAL A 286 1.39 2.02 -5.98
C VAL A 286 1.08 1.50 -4.58
N LEU A 287 2.09 1.05 -3.85
CA LEU A 287 1.98 0.64 -2.46
C LEU A 287 2.74 1.63 -1.59
N GLY A 288 1.97 2.52 -0.95
CA GLY A 288 2.48 3.51 -0.01
C GLY A 288 3.16 2.82 1.16
N ALA A 289 4.37 3.26 1.44
CA ALA A 289 5.28 2.61 2.36
C ALA A 289 6.12 3.68 3.07
N GLY A 290 7.35 3.34 3.38
CA GLY A 290 8.29 4.27 3.98
C GLY A 290 8.90 3.76 5.29
N PRO A 291 10.04 4.30 5.61
CA PRO A 291 10.79 5.25 4.79
C PRO A 291 11.52 4.58 3.62
N SER A 292 11.96 5.39 2.64
CA SER A 292 13.00 4.96 1.70
C SER A 292 14.23 4.51 2.46
N LEU A 293 14.88 3.45 1.99
CA LEU A 293 16.07 2.85 2.58
C LEU A 293 17.30 3.04 1.69
N LEU A 294 17.12 2.91 0.38
CA LEU A 294 18.18 3.04 -0.62
C LEU A 294 17.76 3.96 -1.75
N THR A 295 18.68 4.82 -2.17
CA THR A 295 18.54 5.69 -3.35
C THR A 295 19.78 5.55 -4.22
N ALA A 296 19.60 5.16 -5.48
CA ALA A 296 20.70 5.00 -6.45
C ALA A 296 21.88 4.17 -5.91
N GLY A 297 21.60 3.06 -5.23
CA GLY A 297 22.57 2.15 -4.66
C GLY A 297 23.23 2.64 -3.35
N LYS A 298 22.83 3.76 -2.78
CA LYS A 298 23.37 4.31 -1.53
C LYS A 298 22.34 4.19 -0.41
N VAL A 299 22.83 3.93 0.80
CA VAL A 299 21.99 3.98 2.02
C VAL A 299 21.49 5.41 2.24
N ASP A 300 20.15 5.58 2.20
CA ASP A 300 19.46 6.86 2.33
C ASP A 300 18.14 6.65 3.10
N VAL A 301 18.27 6.45 4.42
CA VAL A 301 17.12 6.20 5.29
C VAL A 301 16.39 7.51 5.59
N ARG A 302 15.25 7.72 4.95
CA ARG A 302 14.50 9.00 4.99
C ARG A 302 13.48 9.11 6.11
N ALA A 303 13.63 8.37 7.21
CA ALA A 303 12.64 8.29 8.28
C ALA A 303 12.18 9.65 8.83
N VAL A 304 13.12 10.59 9.02
CA VAL A 304 12.82 11.95 9.50
C VAL A 304 12.10 12.78 8.42
N ARG A 305 12.58 12.72 7.17
CA ARG A 305 12.00 13.46 6.04
C ARG A 305 10.57 13.01 5.76
N GLU A 306 10.30 11.72 5.85
CA GLU A 306 8.99 11.12 5.63
C GLU A 306 8.10 11.13 6.88
N ARG A 307 8.53 11.80 7.96
CA ARG A 307 7.81 11.95 9.23
C ARG A 307 7.33 10.60 9.78
N MET A 308 8.22 9.59 9.75
CA MET A 308 7.89 8.29 10.30
C MET A 308 7.81 8.37 11.83
N ALA A 309 6.83 7.65 12.39
CA ALA A 309 6.66 7.58 13.83
C ALA A 309 7.91 7.00 14.54
N PRO A 310 8.23 7.43 15.77
CA PRO A 310 9.45 7.02 16.46
C PRO A 310 9.62 5.52 16.66
N ASP A 311 8.53 4.78 16.82
CA ASP A 311 8.49 3.31 16.94
C ASP A 311 8.88 2.60 15.64
N ILE A 312 8.63 3.22 14.48
CA ILE A 312 9.08 2.75 13.17
C ILE A 312 10.54 3.16 12.93
N ALA A 313 10.86 4.44 13.21
CA ALA A 313 12.13 5.05 12.87
C ALA A 313 13.30 4.55 13.73
N ARG A 314 13.05 4.13 14.96
CA ARG A 314 14.08 3.83 15.96
C ARG A 314 14.03 2.37 16.40
N GLY A 315 15.20 1.86 16.77
CA GLY A 315 15.36 0.54 17.37
C GLY A 315 15.23 -0.63 16.39
N ARG A 316 15.49 -1.82 16.96
CA ARG A 316 15.35 -3.10 16.27
C ARG A 316 13.92 -3.58 16.33
N ALA A 317 13.44 -4.07 15.20
CA ALA A 317 12.10 -4.66 15.10
C ALA A 317 12.07 -5.72 13.99
N PRO A 318 11.07 -6.60 13.98
CA PRO A 318 10.73 -7.32 12.76
C PRO A 318 10.49 -6.32 11.63
N ARG A 319 10.94 -6.64 10.43
CA ARG A 319 10.85 -5.72 9.28
C ARG A 319 10.29 -6.44 8.06
N THR A 320 9.59 -5.70 7.25
CA THR A 320 9.22 -6.09 5.89
C THR A 320 9.72 -5.00 4.96
N ALA A 321 10.35 -5.38 3.85
CA ALA A 321 10.90 -4.43 2.90
C ALA A 321 10.86 -4.97 1.47
N VAL A 322 10.91 -4.05 0.52
CA VAL A 322 11.09 -4.36 -0.90
C VAL A 322 12.35 -3.66 -1.39
N GLY A 323 13.21 -4.43 -2.10
CA GLY A 323 14.37 -3.92 -2.81
C GLY A 323 14.23 -4.14 -4.31
N VAL A 324 14.81 -3.26 -5.10
CA VAL A 324 14.89 -3.40 -6.56
C VAL A 324 16.36 -3.33 -6.98
N LYS A 325 16.84 -4.34 -7.72
CA LYS A 325 18.18 -4.37 -8.28
C LYS A 325 18.26 -3.60 -9.59
N ALA A 326 19.48 -3.33 -10.05
CA ALA A 326 19.71 -2.60 -11.30
C ALA A 326 19.17 -3.34 -12.54
N ASP A 327 19.11 -4.67 -12.52
CA ASP A 327 18.56 -5.50 -13.58
C ASP A 327 17.01 -5.62 -13.54
N GLY A 328 16.36 -5.02 -12.54
CA GLY A 328 14.91 -5.09 -12.33
C GLY A 328 14.47 -6.27 -11.44
N THR A 329 15.39 -7.08 -10.91
CA THR A 329 15.05 -8.13 -9.93
C THR A 329 14.44 -7.49 -8.68
N VAL A 330 13.29 -8.00 -8.23
CA VAL A 330 12.64 -7.57 -7.00
C VAL A 330 13.00 -8.51 -5.85
N LEU A 331 13.40 -7.92 -4.74
CA LEU A 331 13.63 -8.61 -3.46
C LEU A 331 12.47 -8.30 -2.52
N LEU A 332 11.73 -9.33 -2.12
CA LEU A 332 10.76 -9.25 -1.03
C LEU A 332 11.43 -9.82 0.21
N LEU A 333 11.57 -9.02 1.26
CA LEU A 333 12.34 -9.38 2.44
C LEU A 333 11.52 -9.22 3.72
N VAL A 334 11.55 -10.27 4.56
CA VAL A 334 10.99 -10.25 5.92
C VAL A 334 12.10 -10.62 6.89
N VAL A 335 12.24 -9.83 7.94
CA VAL A 335 13.17 -10.05 9.06
C VAL A 335 12.36 -10.41 10.29
N ASP A 336 12.63 -11.56 10.88
CA ASP A 336 12.12 -11.91 12.20
C ASP A 336 12.68 -10.98 13.29
N GLY A 337 12.01 -10.90 14.41
CA GLY A 337 12.52 -10.11 15.51
C GLY A 337 11.79 -10.33 16.82
N ARG A 338 12.25 -9.63 17.87
CA ARG A 338 11.71 -9.72 19.25
C ARG A 338 11.80 -11.13 19.84
N SER A 339 12.78 -11.91 19.43
CA SER A 339 13.05 -13.25 19.91
C SER A 339 14.54 -13.47 20.16
N GLN A 340 14.89 -14.55 20.89
CA GLN A 340 16.30 -14.92 21.10
C GLN A 340 17.01 -15.34 19.81
N LEU A 341 16.27 -15.87 18.83
CA LEU A 341 16.82 -16.32 17.55
C LEU A 341 16.95 -15.18 16.53
N SER A 342 16.18 -14.10 16.72
CA SER A 342 16.26 -12.92 15.88
C SER A 342 15.84 -11.69 16.69
N HIS A 343 16.76 -10.74 16.83
CA HIS A 343 16.47 -9.46 17.50
C HIS A 343 15.75 -8.46 16.58
N GLY A 344 15.72 -8.75 15.28
CA GLY A 344 15.25 -7.82 14.25
C GLY A 344 16.36 -6.87 13.80
N MET A 345 15.98 -5.91 12.96
CA MET A 345 16.91 -4.94 12.39
C MET A 345 16.47 -3.49 12.64
N THR A 346 17.44 -2.59 12.78
CA THR A 346 17.22 -1.16 12.57
C THR A 346 17.00 -0.88 11.08
N LEU A 347 16.43 0.28 10.74
CA LEU A 347 16.26 0.67 9.33
C LEU A 347 17.61 0.81 8.59
N THR A 348 18.65 1.28 9.29
CA THR A 348 19.99 1.43 8.71
C THR A 348 20.64 0.08 8.40
N GLU A 349 20.50 -0.91 9.28
CA GLU A 349 20.99 -2.26 9.05
C GLU A 349 20.22 -2.94 7.91
N LEU A 350 18.91 -2.77 7.87
CA LEU A 350 18.06 -3.27 6.79
C LEU A 350 18.46 -2.68 5.44
N ALA A 351 18.73 -1.36 5.40
CA ALA A 351 19.22 -0.68 4.21
C ALA A 351 20.58 -1.21 3.75
N ALA A 352 21.55 -1.32 4.66
CA ALA A 352 22.87 -1.85 4.37
C ALA A 352 22.81 -3.30 3.87
N TYR A 353 21.91 -4.08 4.44
CA TYR A 353 21.72 -5.47 4.04
C TYR A 353 21.11 -5.59 2.62
N LEU A 354 20.07 -4.80 2.33
CA LEU A 354 19.50 -4.74 0.97
C LEU A 354 20.52 -4.26 -0.07
N GLN A 355 21.38 -3.30 0.30
CA GLN A 355 22.51 -2.86 -0.53
C GLN A 355 23.49 -4.02 -0.77
N HIS A 356 23.86 -4.78 0.25
CA HIS A 356 24.72 -5.97 0.13
C HIS A 356 24.12 -7.03 -0.79
N LEU A 357 22.79 -7.21 -0.79
CA LEU A 357 22.08 -8.09 -1.72
C LEU A 357 22.02 -7.55 -3.16
N GLY A 358 22.56 -6.35 -3.43
CA GLY A 358 22.63 -5.72 -4.74
C GLY A 358 21.42 -4.87 -5.11
N ALA A 359 20.55 -4.54 -4.14
CA ALA A 359 19.49 -3.58 -4.40
C ALA A 359 20.05 -2.18 -4.63
N VAL A 360 19.49 -1.45 -5.59
CA VAL A 360 19.83 -0.05 -5.89
C VAL A 360 18.74 0.92 -5.40
N GLN A 361 17.54 0.40 -5.18
CA GLN A 361 16.42 1.10 -4.56
C GLN A 361 15.80 0.18 -3.52
N ALA A 362 15.33 0.73 -2.40
CA ALA A 362 14.60 -0.05 -1.41
C ALA A 362 13.68 0.83 -0.56
N VAL A 363 12.60 0.24 -0.09
CA VAL A 363 11.62 0.88 0.79
C VAL A 363 11.17 -0.08 1.88
N ASN A 364 10.98 0.43 3.09
CA ASN A 364 10.42 -0.32 4.21
C ASN A 364 8.90 -0.34 4.12
N PHE A 365 8.30 -1.49 4.37
CA PHE A 365 6.86 -1.72 4.52
C PHE A 365 6.46 -1.75 6.00
N ASP A 366 5.19 -2.02 6.29
CA ASP A 366 4.74 -2.20 7.66
C ASP A 366 5.48 -3.38 8.31
N GLY A 367 5.96 -3.14 9.51
CA GLY A 367 6.84 -4.03 10.24
C GLY A 367 6.25 -4.54 11.54
N GLY A 368 7.14 -4.93 12.46
CA GLY A 368 6.76 -5.36 13.79
C GLY A 368 5.89 -6.62 13.75
N GLY A 369 4.73 -6.56 14.39
CA GLY A 369 3.81 -7.70 14.43
C GLY A 369 3.13 -8.04 13.12
N SER A 370 3.21 -7.15 12.12
CA SER A 370 2.65 -7.36 10.78
C SER A 370 3.60 -8.09 9.84
N SER A 371 4.91 -8.15 10.20
CA SER A 371 5.93 -8.78 9.34
C SER A 371 5.63 -10.25 9.11
N GLU A 372 5.29 -10.61 7.87
CA GLU A 372 4.93 -11.96 7.50
C GLU A 372 5.29 -12.26 6.04
N MET A 373 5.77 -13.48 5.81
CA MET A 373 6.00 -14.06 4.49
C MET A 373 5.30 -15.40 4.38
N VAL A 374 4.49 -15.56 3.35
CA VAL A 374 3.80 -16.79 2.99
C VAL A 374 4.41 -17.35 1.72
N LEU A 375 4.63 -18.66 1.67
CA LEU A 375 5.04 -19.42 0.48
C LEU A 375 4.27 -20.73 0.42
N ASP A 376 3.65 -21.04 -0.71
CA ASP A 376 2.84 -22.25 -0.90
C ASP A 376 1.82 -22.48 0.24
N GLY A 377 1.17 -21.38 0.66
CA GLY A 377 0.18 -21.42 1.73
C GLY A 377 0.73 -21.57 3.15
N ASN A 378 2.06 -21.57 3.34
CA ASN A 378 2.69 -21.69 4.66
C ASN A 378 3.37 -20.39 5.08
N ILE A 379 3.23 -20.00 6.34
CA ILE A 379 3.98 -18.89 6.92
C ILE A 379 5.42 -19.36 7.14
N LEU A 380 6.39 -18.67 6.55
CA LEU A 380 7.81 -19.04 6.62
C LEU A 380 8.51 -18.45 7.83
N ASN A 381 8.19 -17.23 8.17
CA ASN A 381 8.80 -16.49 9.26
C ASN A 381 8.06 -16.73 10.60
N ARG A 382 8.58 -16.16 11.69
CA ARG A 382 7.93 -16.23 13.01
C ARG A 382 7.24 -14.92 13.34
N PRO A 383 5.89 -14.84 13.24
CA PRO A 383 5.16 -13.66 13.68
C PRO A 383 5.51 -13.27 15.11
N SER A 384 5.94 -12.04 15.34
CA SER A 384 6.57 -11.59 16.60
C SER A 384 5.65 -11.65 17.83
N GLY A 385 4.36 -11.86 17.67
CA GLY A 385 3.37 -12.05 18.73
C GLY A 385 2.98 -13.52 18.95
N GLY A 386 3.69 -14.46 18.30
CA GLY A 386 3.33 -15.89 18.32
C GLY A 386 2.06 -16.23 17.55
N LYS A 387 1.44 -15.21 16.92
CA LYS A 387 0.23 -15.34 16.10
C LYS A 387 0.33 -14.40 14.91
N GLU A 388 -0.20 -14.85 13.79
CA GLU A 388 -0.42 -14.02 12.60
C GLU A 388 -1.28 -12.80 12.96
N ARG A 389 -0.84 -11.63 12.56
CA ARG A 389 -1.60 -10.38 12.70
C ARG A 389 -2.39 -10.13 11.42
N PRO A 390 -3.72 -9.96 11.49
CA PRO A 390 -4.48 -9.52 10.33
C PRO A 390 -3.96 -8.17 9.82
N VAL A 391 -3.71 -8.06 8.51
CA VAL A 391 -3.18 -6.89 7.82
C VAL A 391 -4.18 -6.36 6.79
N SER A 392 -4.03 -5.10 6.41
CA SER A 392 -4.97 -4.47 5.46
C SER A 392 -4.54 -4.60 4.01
N VAL A 393 -3.26 -4.84 3.75
CA VAL A 393 -2.73 -5.00 2.38
C VAL A 393 -1.64 -6.05 2.36
N GLY A 394 -1.71 -6.95 1.39
CA GLY A 394 -0.64 -7.86 1.00
C GLY A 394 -0.09 -7.55 -0.40
N LEU A 395 1.16 -7.93 -0.61
CA LEU A 395 1.80 -7.97 -1.93
C LEU A 395 2.07 -9.44 -2.28
N GLY A 396 1.36 -9.96 -3.26
CA GLY A 396 1.44 -11.35 -3.69
C GLY A 396 2.28 -11.54 -4.95
N VAL A 397 2.85 -12.74 -5.05
CA VAL A 397 3.54 -13.28 -6.23
C VAL A 397 2.60 -14.29 -6.88
N PHE A 398 2.09 -13.98 -8.05
CA PHE A 398 1.08 -14.79 -8.74
C PHE A 398 1.63 -15.35 -10.04
N PRO A 399 1.26 -16.57 -10.46
CA PRO A 399 1.55 -17.04 -11.81
C PRO A 399 1.02 -16.03 -12.84
N ARG A 400 1.79 -15.78 -13.89
CA ARG A 400 1.27 -15.04 -15.05
C ARG A 400 0.24 -15.92 -15.77
N GLY A 401 -0.91 -15.36 -16.06
CA GLY A 401 -1.95 -16.02 -16.86
C GLY A 401 -1.55 -16.19 -18.33
#